data_2340fb412ad3440c8cfb7dec037ee348
#
_entry.id   2340fb412ad3440c8cfb7dec037ee348
#
_cell.length_a   1.000
_cell.length_b   1.000
_cell.length_c   1.000
_cell.angle_alpha   90.00
_cell.angle_beta   90.00
_cell.angle_gamma   90.00
#
_symmetry.space_group_name_H-M   'P 1'
#
loop_
_entity.id
_entity.type
_entity.pdbx_description
1 polymer ?
#
loop_
_entity_poly.entity_id
_entity_poly.type
_entity_poly.pdbx_seq_one_letter_code
_entity_poly.pdbx_strand_id
1 'polypeptide(L)'
;ITKSLETTPLQDVFLDKGYFSVQPMPGDESFSEYGFSANQMWDGSWSSQWNCGHTNFLALPHQLTINLGQTVKLNRFKLYQRGGTELYKHGNPKRFQIYGRENLDNLPIYSPSNPGDGWILLGEFESFKPSGLPPGSNTEEDYLFQDNGEDFVFDFNAQQYNIKYIRFVNLESWNNQMVSVIGELSFWGSLVE
;
A
#
# COMPACT_ATOMS: atom_id res chain seq x y z
N ILE A 1 -20.54 -38.46 -11.74
CA ILE A 1 -19.19 -38.00 -12.13
C ILE A 1 -18.98 -36.69 -11.43
N THR A 2 -18.37 -36.70 -10.27
CA THR A 2 -17.97 -35.52 -9.52
C THR A 2 -16.72 -34.96 -10.21
N LYS A 3 -16.82 -33.86 -10.93
CA LYS A 3 -15.65 -33.07 -11.36
C LYS A 3 -15.02 -32.49 -10.10
N SER A 4 -13.87 -32.94 -9.71
CA SER A 4 -13.01 -32.25 -8.77
C SER A 4 -12.63 -30.93 -9.44
N LEU A 5 -12.98 -29.82 -8.83
CA LEU A 5 -12.42 -28.53 -9.17
C LEU A 5 -10.94 -28.61 -8.75
N GLU A 6 -10.06 -28.81 -9.72
CA GLU A 6 -8.63 -28.60 -9.51
C GLU A 6 -8.43 -27.08 -9.30
N THR A 7 -8.39 -26.66 -8.05
CA THR A 7 -7.95 -25.32 -7.72
C THR A 7 -6.42 -25.30 -7.88
N THR A 8 -5.94 -24.67 -8.95
CA THR A 8 -4.51 -24.36 -9.06
C THR A 8 -4.11 -23.55 -7.84
N PRO A 9 -3.12 -23.97 -7.05
CA PRO A 9 -2.66 -23.19 -5.92
C PRO A 9 -2.25 -21.80 -6.40
N LEU A 10 -2.64 -20.75 -5.65
CA LEU A 10 -2.19 -19.40 -5.94
C LEU A 10 -0.67 -19.34 -5.87
N GLN A 11 -0.03 -18.88 -6.92
CA GLN A 11 1.42 -18.67 -6.94
C GLN A 11 1.75 -17.38 -6.19
N ASP A 12 2.80 -17.43 -5.35
CA ASP A 12 3.31 -16.28 -4.63
C ASP A 12 4.43 -15.59 -5.44
N VAL A 13 4.09 -15.11 -6.64
CA VAL A 13 5.03 -14.45 -7.54
C VAL A 13 5.21 -13.00 -7.11
N PHE A 14 6.45 -12.57 -6.96
CA PHE A 14 6.78 -11.16 -6.76
C PHE A 14 6.43 -10.37 -8.04
N LEU A 15 5.62 -9.33 -7.90
CA LEU A 15 5.22 -8.52 -9.04
C LEU A 15 6.34 -7.58 -9.48
N ASP A 16 6.59 -7.55 -10.79
CA ASP A 16 7.58 -6.66 -11.37
C ASP A 16 7.12 -5.20 -11.26
N LYS A 17 7.80 -4.44 -10.42
CA LYS A 17 7.53 -3.04 -10.13
C LYS A 17 7.80 -2.11 -11.31
N GLY A 18 8.54 -2.57 -12.32
CA GLY A 18 8.75 -1.83 -13.58
C GLY A 18 7.45 -1.52 -14.34
N TYR A 19 6.38 -2.24 -14.03
CA TYR A 19 5.04 -1.99 -14.59
C TYR A 19 4.19 -1.05 -13.74
N PHE A 20 4.60 -0.70 -12.52
CA PHE A 20 3.81 0.12 -11.63
C PHE A 20 3.83 1.59 -12.07
N SER A 21 2.69 2.23 -11.94
CA SER A 21 2.56 3.67 -12.19
C SER A 21 1.44 4.27 -11.35
N VAL A 22 1.55 5.56 -11.07
CA VAL A 22 0.43 6.32 -10.50
C VAL A 22 -0.71 6.33 -11.52
N GLN A 23 -1.91 6.00 -11.06
CA GLN A 23 -3.17 6.17 -11.81
C GLN A 23 -3.95 7.30 -11.15
N PRO A 24 -3.85 8.55 -11.62
CA PRO A 24 -4.57 9.65 -10.98
C PRO A 24 -6.07 9.45 -11.02
N MET A 25 -6.70 9.52 -9.85
CA MET A 25 -8.14 9.38 -9.69
C MET A 25 -8.68 10.52 -8.83
N PRO A 26 -9.97 10.87 -8.96
CA PRO A 26 -10.58 11.86 -8.08
C PRO A 26 -10.36 11.54 -6.60
N GLY A 27 -9.90 12.53 -5.85
CA GLY A 27 -9.61 12.41 -4.42
C GLY A 27 -8.23 11.84 -4.08
N ASP A 28 -7.44 11.43 -5.07
CA ASP A 28 -6.06 11.03 -4.82
C ASP A 28 -5.20 12.23 -4.46
N GLU A 29 -4.32 12.04 -3.48
CA GLU A 29 -3.29 13.01 -3.13
C GLU A 29 -2.04 12.82 -3.99
N SER A 30 -1.34 13.92 -4.23
CA SER A 30 0.00 13.85 -4.76
C SER A 30 0.95 13.26 -3.70
N PHE A 31 1.67 12.20 -4.07
CA PHE A 31 2.77 11.66 -3.26
C PHE A 31 4.13 12.12 -3.79
N SER A 32 4.16 13.24 -4.51
CA SER A 32 5.36 13.82 -5.13
C SER A 32 5.65 15.25 -4.65
N GLU A 33 5.37 15.52 -3.37
CA GLU A 33 5.56 16.84 -2.77
C GLU A 33 6.96 17.00 -2.16
N TYR A 34 7.40 18.22 -1.97
CA TYR A 34 8.68 18.59 -1.31
C TYR A 34 9.94 17.97 -1.94
N GLY A 35 9.91 17.70 -3.25
CA GLY A 35 11.04 17.10 -3.98
C GLY A 35 11.09 15.58 -3.91
N PHE A 36 10.12 14.94 -3.28
CA PHE A 36 9.90 13.49 -3.35
C PHE A 36 9.15 13.09 -4.62
N SER A 37 9.08 11.78 -4.89
CA SER A 37 8.36 11.25 -6.03
C SER A 37 7.57 10.01 -5.64
N ALA A 38 6.32 9.92 -6.10
CA ALA A 38 5.51 8.73 -5.91
C ALA A 38 6.18 7.45 -6.43
N ASN A 39 6.98 7.54 -7.50
CA ASN A 39 7.72 6.39 -8.03
C ASN A 39 8.76 5.82 -7.07
N GLN A 40 9.21 6.60 -6.08
CA GLN A 40 10.11 6.12 -5.03
C GLN A 40 9.44 5.08 -4.10
N MET A 41 8.12 4.98 -4.13
CA MET A 41 7.39 3.96 -3.36
C MET A 41 7.46 2.54 -3.95
N TRP A 42 8.15 2.35 -5.10
CA TRP A 42 8.34 1.03 -5.73
C TRP A 42 9.64 0.93 -6.55
N ASP A 43 10.63 1.76 -6.25
CA ASP A 43 11.93 1.75 -6.95
C ASP A 43 12.94 0.73 -6.41
N GLY A 44 12.58 0.02 -5.33
CA GLY A 44 13.44 -0.98 -4.69
C GLY A 44 14.41 -0.41 -3.66
N SER A 45 14.19 0.82 -3.20
CA SER A 45 15.05 1.48 -2.22
C SER A 45 14.20 2.10 -1.10
N TRP A 46 14.41 1.71 0.15
CA TRP A 46 13.56 2.11 1.29
C TRP A 46 14.31 2.48 2.56
N SER A 47 15.60 2.21 2.67
CA SER A 47 16.36 2.46 3.90
C SER A 47 16.65 3.94 4.16
N SER A 48 16.59 4.77 3.12
CA SER A 48 16.83 6.21 3.22
C SER A 48 15.57 6.99 3.58
N GLN A 49 15.68 7.91 4.52
CA GLN A 49 14.60 8.86 4.80
C GLN A 49 14.27 9.82 3.64
N TRP A 50 15.11 9.86 2.62
CA TRP A 50 14.95 10.72 1.44
C TRP A 50 14.38 9.99 0.23
N ASN A 51 14.08 8.69 0.36
CA ASN A 51 13.48 7.88 -0.69
C ASN A 51 12.11 7.40 -0.25
N CYS A 52 11.07 8.12 -0.66
CA CYS A 52 9.69 7.85 -0.28
C CYS A 52 8.72 8.67 -1.14
N GLY A 53 7.46 8.26 -1.19
CA GLY A 53 6.36 9.13 -1.59
C GLY A 53 5.94 10.00 -0.42
N HIS A 54 5.59 11.26 -0.67
CA HIS A 54 5.26 12.23 0.37
C HIS A 54 4.12 13.16 -0.09
N THR A 55 3.04 13.26 0.71
CA THR A 55 1.92 14.16 0.43
C THR A 55 2.13 15.56 1.00
N ASN A 56 1.26 16.49 0.67
CA ASN A 56 1.11 17.73 1.44
C ASN A 56 0.56 17.46 2.84
N PHE A 57 0.68 18.44 3.74
CA PHE A 57 0.10 18.43 5.08
C PHE A 57 -1.38 18.79 5.02
N LEU A 58 -2.21 17.80 4.85
CA LEU A 58 -3.67 17.88 4.77
C LEU A 58 -4.29 16.87 5.74
N ALA A 59 -5.57 17.06 6.06
CA ALA A 59 -6.27 16.12 6.94
C ALA A 59 -6.41 14.73 6.28
N LEU A 60 -6.15 13.67 7.06
CA LEU A 60 -6.43 12.30 6.64
C LEU A 60 -7.95 12.08 6.48
N PRO A 61 -8.40 11.13 5.66
CA PRO A 61 -7.58 10.12 4.95
C PRO A 61 -6.90 10.66 3.69
N HIS A 62 -5.70 10.17 3.40
CA HIS A 62 -5.04 10.38 2.12
C HIS A 62 -5.08 9.10 1.30
N GLN A 63 -5.29 9.22 0.00
CA GLN A 63 -5.34 8.06 -0.87
C GLN A 63 -4.47 8.23 -2.11
N LEU A 64 -4.07 7.11 -2.66
CA LEU A 64 -3.33 7.01 -3.92
C LEU A 64 -3.82 5.80 -4.68
N THR A 65 -4.02 5.95 -5.99
CA THR A 65 -4.30 4.82 -6.88
C THR A 65 -3.07 4.45 -7.68
N ILE A 66 -2.74 3.15 -7.67
CA ILE A 66 -1.59 2.54 -8.34
C ILE A 66 -2.12 1.59 -9.40
N ASN A 67 -1.65 1.73 -10.64
CA ASN A 67 -1.79 0.74 -11.69
C ASN A 67 -0.63 -0.25 -11.58
N LEU A 68 -0.92 -1.53 -11.37
CA LEU A 68 0.09 -2.61 -11.32
C LEU A 68 0.61 -3.01 -12.70
N GLY A 69 0.01 -2.46 -13.78
CA GLY A 69 0.38 -2.77 -15.17
C GLY A 69 -0.03 -4.15 -15.66
N GLN A 70 -0.41 -5.03 -14.77
CA GLN A 70 -0.82 -6.42 -15.04
C GLN A 70 -1.99 -6.82 -14.14
N THR A 71 -2.82 -7.75 -14.60
CA THR A 71 -3.94 -8.30 -13.80
C THR A 71 -3.45 -9.47 -12.96
N VAL A 72 -3.75 -9.43 -11.66
CA VAL A 72 -3.25 -10.40 -10.68
C VAL A 72 -4.32 -10.78 -9.67
N LYS A 73 -4.19 -11.97 -9.09
CA LYS A 73 -4.82 -12.32 -7.81
C LYS A 73 -3.80 -12.12 -6.71
N LEU A 74 -4.01 -11.10 -5.88
CA LEU A 74 -3.03 -10.71 -4.86
C LEU A 74 -3.07 -11.66 -3.67
N ASN A 75 -1.89 -12.11 -3.20
CA ASN A 75 -1.74 -12.92 -1.99
C ASN A 75 -1.37 -12.08 -0.80
N ARG A 76 -0.37 -11.23 -0.94
CA ARG A 76 0.21 -10.44 0.13
C ARG A 76 0.94 -9.21 -0.42
N PHE A 77 1.27 -8.32 0.47
CA PHE A 77 2.12 -7.17 0.17
C PHE A 77 3.05 -6.87 1.35
N LYS A 78 4.11 -6.12 1.08
CA LYS A 78 4.95 -5.52 2.11
C LYS A 78 4.84 -4.01 2.05
N LEU A 79 4.76 -3.42 3.25
CA LEU A 79 4.92 -1.99 3.48
C LEU A 79 6.28 -1.76 4.14
N TYR A 80 7.07 -0.87 3.56
CA TYR A 80 8.27 -0.34 4.18
C TYR A 80 7.98 1.08 4.63
N GLN A 81 8.09 1.32 5.91
CA GLN A 81 7.96 2.65 6.49
C GLN A 81 9.09 3.55 5.97
N ARG A 82 8.89 4.85 5.93
CA ARG A 82 9.99 5.79 5.67
C ARG A 82 11.09 5.56 6.70
N GLY A 83 12.29 5.27 6.22
CA GLY A 83 13.42 4.88 7.07
C GLY A 83 14.14 6.04 7.75
N GLY A 84 15.32 5.73 8.27
CA GLY A 84 16.20 6.68 8.92
C GLY A 84 15.58 7.29 10.18
N THR A 85 15.83 8.57 10.43
CA THR A 85 15.33 9.27 11.62
C THR A 85 13.82 9.50 11.61
N GLU A 86 13.14 9.23 10.49
CA GLU A 86 11.71 9.45 10.31
C GLU A 86 10.87 8.18 10.54
N LEU A 87 11.50 7.06 10.88
CA LEU A 87 10.82 5.79 11.11
C LEU A 87 9.78 5.88 12.24
N TYR A 88 8.56 5.37 11.98
CA TYR A 88 7.40 5.41 12.88
C TYR A 88 7.02 6.82 13.37
N LYS A 89 7.25 7.82 12.54
CA LYS A 89 6.78 9.19 12.74
C LYS A 89 6.57 9.88 11.38
N HIS A 90 6.30 11.15 11.36
CA HIS A 90 6.22 12.01 10.19
C HIS A 90 5.41 11.42 9.03
N GLY A 91 4.18 10.99 9.33
CA GLY A 91 3.23 10.55 8.30
C GLY A 91 3.37 9.10 7.86
N ASN A 92 4.29 8.32 8.44
CA ASN A 92 4.33 6.89 8.20
C ASN A 92 2.97 6.26 8.51
N PRO A 93 2.40 5.40 7.61
CA PRO A 93 1.09 4.81 7.81
C PRO A 93 1.06 3.93 9.07
N LYS A 94 0.01 4.11 9.89
CA LYS A 94 -0.25 3.25 11.05
C LYS A 94 -1.46 2.37 10.78
N ARG A 95 -2.60 2.95 10.41
CA ARG A 95 -3.81 2.22 10.03
C ARG A 95 -4.25 2.65 8.65
N PHE A 96 -4.48 1.67 7.79
CA PHE A 96 -4.75 1.94 6.38
C PHE A 96 -5.61 0.85 5.75
N GLN A 97 -6.22 1.16 4.62
CA GLN A 97 -7.02 0.23 3.83
C GLN A 97 -6.41 0.04 2.45
N ILE A 98 -6.55 -1.16 1.92
CA ILE A 98 -6.23 -1.48 0.53
C ILE A 98 -7.52 -1.88 -0.19
N TYR A 99 -7.81 -1.18 -1.26
CA TYR A 99 -8.88 -1.51 -2.19
C TYR A 99 -8.29 -1.98 -3.52
N GLY A 100 -9.07 -2.75 -4.28
CA GLY A 100 -8.65 -3.22 -5.58
C GLY A 100 -9.76 -3.21 -6.63
N ARG A 101 -9.36 -3.15 -7.91
CA ARG A 101 -10.24 -3.31 -9.08
C ARG A 101 -9.47 -3.89 -10.25
N GLU A 102 -10.19 -4.60 -11.12
CA GLU A 102 -9.63 -5.08 -12.39
C GLU A 102 -9.63 -3.97 -13.46
N ASN A 103 -10.67 -3.14 -13.51
CA ASN A 103 -10.81 -2.02 -14.44
C ASN A 103 -11.38 -0.79 -13.73
N LEU A 104 -11.36 0.36 -14.39
CA LEU A 104 -11.86 1.64 -13.84
C LEU A 104 -13.20 2.07 -14.43
N ASP A 105 -13.88 1.16 -15.14
CA ASP A 105 -15.16 1.45 -15.77
C ASP A 105 -16.28 1.58 -14.73
N ASN A 106 -17.24 2.44 -15.01
CA ASN A 106 -18.47 2.62 -14.22
C ASN A 106 -18.22 2.89 -12.73
N LEU A 107 -17.15 3.61 -12.39
CA LEU A 107 -16.94 4.09 -11.05
C LEU A 107 -18.02 5.13 -10.68
N PRO A 108 -18.55 5.10 -9.45
CA PRO A 108 -19.42 6.17 -8.96
C PRO A 108 -18.67 7.50 -8.88
N ILE A 109 -19.42 8.59 -8.75
CA ILE A 109 -18.83 9.90 -8.48
C ILE A 109 -18.11 9.83 -7.13
N TYR A 110 -16.85 10.23 -7.11
CA TYR A 110 -16.04 10.20 -5.91
C TYR A 110 -16.69 10.99 -4.75
N SER A 111 -16.68 10.39 -3.57
CA SER A 111 -17.11 11.03 -2.33
C SER A 111 -16.00 10.94 -1.28
N PRO A 112 -15.57 12.07 -0.70
CA PRO A 112 -14.55 12.07 0.37
C PRO A 112 -14.97 11.27 1.62
N SER A 113 -16.29 11.17 1.88
CA SER A 113 -16.81 10.39 3.00
C SER A 113 -16.81 8.88 2.76
N ASN A 114 -16.61 8.45 1.52
CA ASN A 114 -16.54 7.04 1.14
C ASN A 114 -15.52 6.84 0.02
N PRO A 115 -14.20 6.91 0.32
CA PRO A 115 -13.14 6.81 -0.69
C PRO A 115 -13.07 5.45 -1.39
N GLY A 116 -13.68 4.42 -0.78
CA GLY A 116 -13.76 3.06 -1.34
C GLY A 116 -15.00 2.78 -2.17
N ASP A 117 -15.87 3.78 -2.41
CA ASP A 117 -17.10 3.53 -3.17
C ASP A 117 -16.81 3.04 -4.59
N GLY A 118 -17.46 1.94 -4.98
CA GLY A 118 -17.21 1.25 -6.24
C GLY A 118 -15.91 0.43 -6.29
N TRP A 119 -15.14 0.35 -5.21
CA TRP A 119 -13.95 -0.48 -5.08
C TRP A 119 -14.21 -1.72 -4.21
N ILE A 120 -13.42 -2.76 -4.39
CA ILE A 120 -13.43 -3.94 -3.54
C ILE A 120 -12.47 -3.70 -2.40
N LEU A 121 -12.92 -3.71 -1.15
CA LEU A 121 -12.05 -3.68 0.01
C LEU A 121 -11.30 -5.02 0.11
N LEU A 122 -9.98 -4.98 -0.08
CA LEU A 122 -9.12 -6.16 0.07
C LEU A 122 -8.67 -6.38 1.51
N GLY A 123 -8.65 -5.34 2.32
CA GLY A 123 -8.37 -5.42 3.75
C GLY A 123 -8.13 -4.07 4.40
N GLU A 124 -8.27 -4.06 5.72
CA GLU A 124 -7.82 -3.00 6.61
C GLU A 124 -6.67 -3.54 7.46
N PHE A 125 -5.60 -2.78 7.59
CA PHE A 125 -4.34 -3.22 8.17
C PHE A 125 -3.85 -2.19 9.19
N GLU A 126 -3.13 -2.67 10.18
CA GLU A 126 -2.46 -1.84 11.17
C GLU A 126 -0.98 -2.21 11.23
N SER A 127 -0.12 -1.20 11.10
CA SER A 127 1.33 -1.34 11.19
C SER A 127 1.75 -1.55 12.63
N PHE A 128 2.70 -2.44 12.82
CA PHE A 128 3.24 -2.84 14.10
C PHE A 128 4.63 -2.25 14.32
N LYS A 129 4.88 -1.74 15.53
CA LYS A 129 6.19 -1.27 15.98
C LYS A 129 6.75 -2.23 17.02
N PRO A 130 7.81 -3.01 16.71
CA PRO A 130 8.32 -4.07 17.57
C PRO A 130 8.63 -3.64 18.99
N SER A 131 9.30 -2.50 19.16
CA SER A 131 9.68 -2.02 20.49
C SER A 131 8.49 -1.57 21.36
N GLY A 132 7.34 -1.24 20.76
CA GLY A 132 6.21 -0.63 21.44
C GLY A 132 6.49 0.76 22.03
N LEU A 133 7.67 1.33 21.79
CA LEU A 133 8.04 2.66 22.27
C LEU A 133 7.25 3.77 21.55
N PRO A 134 7.10 4.95 22.15
CA PRO A 134 6.44 6.08 21.52
C PRO A 134 7.05 6.43 20.15
N PRO A 135 6.26 7.03 19.23
CA PRO A 135 6.76 7.52 17.94
C PRO A 135 8.02 8.39 18.09
N GLY A 136 9.01 8.17 17.23
CA GLY A 136 10.28 8.88 17.26
C GLY A 136 11.33 8.30 18.21
N SER A 137 10.98 7.29 19.03
CA SER A 137 11.92 6.54 19.89
C SER A 137 12.08 5.14 19.29
N ASN A 138 13.12 4.89 18.53
CA ASN A 138 13.33 3.62 17.83
C ASN A 138 14.49 2.83 18.42
N THR A 139 14.38 1.52 18.35
CA THR A 139 15.44 0.55 18.71
C THR A 139 16.04 -0.07 17.46
N GLU A 140 17.12 -0.82 17.60
CA GLU A 140 17.71 -1.61 16.52
C GLU A 140 16.69 -2.61 15.93
N GLU A 141 15.85 -3.20 16.78
CA GLU A 141 14.79 -4.11 16.35
C GLU A 141 13.77 -3.42 15.43
N ASP A 142 13.38 -2.17 15.74
CA ASP A 142 12.50 -1.38 14.88
C ASP A 142 13.11 -1.13 13.49
N TYR A 143 14.39 -0.82 13.44
CA TYR A 143 15.11 -0.63 12.15
C TYR A 143 15.24 -1.93 11.37
N LEU A 144 15.56 -3.04 12.03
CA LEU A 144 15.63 -4.36 11.38
C LEU A 144 14.27 -4.80 10.83
N PHE A 145 13.19 -4.50 11.56
CA PHE A 145 11.83 -4.80 11.11
C PHE A 145 11.46 -3.98 9.88
N GLN A 146 11.78 -2.68 9.89
CA GLN A 146 11.57 -1.80 8.74
C GLN A 146 12.40 -2.25 7.52
N ASP A 147 13.66 -2.65 7.70
CA ASP A 147 14.54 -3.11 6.61
C ASP A 147 14.02 -4.40 5.96
N ASN A 148 13.37 -5.27 6.73
CA ASN A 148 12.71 -6.49 6.23
C ASN A 148 11.37 -6.21 5.53
N GLY A 149 10.77 -5.07 5.80
CA GLY A 149 9.40 -4.72 5.39
C GLY A 149 8.33 -5.49 6.15
N GLU A 150 7.30 -4.80 6.54
CA GLU A 150 6.15 -5.38 7.24
C GLU A 150 5.26 -6.14 6.26
N ASP A 151 5.05 -7.44 6.53
CA ASP A 151 4.35 -8.36 5.62
C ASP A 151 2.87 -8.48 6.02
N PHE A 152 1.98 -8.24 5.06
CA PHE A 152 0.53 -8.32 5.22
C PHE A 152 -0.05 -9.31 4.21
N VAL A 153 -0.91 -10.20 4.68
CA VAL A 153 -1.57 -11.22 3.87
C VAL A 153 -3.02 -10.82 3.65
N PHE A 154 -3.46 -10.86 2.40
CA PHE A 154 -4.87 -10.70 2.07
C PHE A 154 -5.65 -11.96 2.49
N ASP A 155 -6.90 -11.77 2.93
CA ASP A 155 -7.74 -12.92 3.25
C ASP A 155 -8.12 -13.73 2.00
N PHE A 156 -8.63 -14.94 2.20
CA PHE A 156 -8.98 -15.84 1.10
C PHE A 156 -10.00 -15.23 0.14
N ASN A 157 -10.96 -14.42 0.63
CA ASN A 157 -11.96 -13.81 -0.23
C ASN A 157 -11.33 -12.72 -1.10
N ALA A 158 -10.47 -11.88 -0.52
CA ALA A 158 -9.73 -10.86 -1.26
C ALA A 158 -8.87 -11.47 -2.38
N GLN A 159 -8.22 -12.61 -2.11
CA GLN A 159 -7.39 -13.32 -3.07
C GLN A 159 -8.15 -13.89 -4.30
N GLN A 160 -9.48 -13.91 -4.28
CA GLN A 160 -10.28 -14.42 -5.41
C GLN A 160 -10.47 -13.38 -6.53
N TYR A 161 -10.27 -12.11 -6.24
CA TYR A 161 -10.52 -11.04 -7.21
C TYR A 161 -9.34 -10.82 -8.15
N ASN A 162 -9.66 -10.56 -9.41
CA ASN A 162 -8.70 -10.07 -10.38
C ASN A 162 -8.46 -8.57 -10.11
N ILE A 163 -7.21 -8.20 -9.89
CA ILE A 163 -6.82 -6.83 -9.52
C ILE A 163 -5.77 -6.32 -10.50
N LYS A 164 -5.99 -5.14 -11.03
CA LYS A 164 -5.00 -4.38 -11.82
C LYS A 164 -4.70 -3.03 -11.18
N TYR A 165 -5.69 -2.46 -10.47
CA TYR A 165 -5.57 -1.17 -9.81
C TYR A 165 -5.75 -1.36 -8.31
N ILE A 166 -4.85 -0.77 -7.55
CA ILE A 166 -4.89 -0.73 -6.09
C ILE A 166 -5.14 0.71 -5.68
N ARG A 167 -6.01 0.91 -4.70
CA ARG A 167 -6.13 2.17 -3.97
C ARG A 167 -5.66 1.97 -2.54
N PHE A 168 -4.57 2.63 -2.17
CA PHE A 168 -4.09 2.73 -0.80
C PHE A 168 -4.75 3.91 -0.13
N VAL A 169 -5.37 3.71 1.04
CA VAL A 169 -6.02 4.77 1.82
C VAL A 169 -5.40 4.81 3.21
N ASN A 170 -4.60 5.83 3.51
CA ASN A 170 -4.03 6.05 4.84
C ASN A 170 -5.08 6.70 5.74
N LEU A 171 -5.51 6.00 6.78
CA LEU A 171 -6.52 6.45 7.74
C LEU A 171 -5.90 7.10 8.97
N GLU A 172 -4.72 6.62 9.40
CA GLU A 172 -4.01 7.08 10.58
C GLU A 172 -2.50 6.97 10.35
N SER A 173 -1.77 8.03 10.65
CA SER A 173 -0.31 8.04 10.61
C SER A 173 0.28 7.89 12.01
N TRP A 174 1.44 7.29 12.10
CA TRP A 174 2.25 7.33 13.30
C TRP A 174 2.47 8.80 13.72
N ASN A 175 2.39 9.06 15.05
CA ASN A 175 2.49 10.40 15.63
C ASN A 175 1.36 11.38 15.22
N ASN A 176 0.21 10.88 14.77
CA ASN A 176 -0.98 11.66 14.42
C ASN A 176 -0.71 12.84 13.46
N GLN A 177 0.23 12.66 12.54
CA GLN A 177 0.59 13.68 11.55
C GLN A 177 -0.45 13.72 10.41
N MET A 178 -0.81 14.93 10.00
CA MET A 178 -1.70 15.17 8.84
C MET A 178 -0.90 15.15 7.54
N VAL A 179 -0.18 14.07 7.29
CA VAL A 179 0.64 13.81 6.11
C VAL A 179 0.74 12.30 5.92
N SER A 180 0.91 11.85 4.70
CA SER A 180 1.20 10.44 4.39
C SER A 180 2.55 10.32 3.72
N VAL A 181 3.38 9.42 4.25
CA VAL A 181 4.72 9.15 3.72
C VAL A 181 4.93 7.65 3.65
N ILE A 182 5.23 7.14 2.47
CA ILE A 182 5.43 5.70 2.24
C ILE A 182 6.84 5.49 1.70
N GLY A 183 7.63 4.67 2.37
CA GLY A 183 8.96 4.30 1.91
C GLY A 183 8.89 3.42 0.67
N GLU A 184 8.26 2.25 0.79
CA GLU A 184 8.17 1.31 -0.33
C GLU A 184 6.94 0.40 -0.20
N LEU A 185 6.40 -0.02 -1.33
CA LEU A 185 5.36 -1.04 -1.46
C LEU A 185 5.83 -2.16 -2.39
N SER A 186 5.59 -3.39 -1.97
CA SER A 186 5.87 -4.58 -2.76
C SER A 186 4.69 -5.53 -2.72
N PHE A 187 4.32 -6.13 -3.84
CA PHE A 187 3.16 -7.00 -3.93
C PHE A 187 3.54 -8.37 -4.50
N TRP A 188 2.80 -9.39 -4.07
CA TRP A 188 2.91 -10.78 -4.55
C TRP A 188 1.54 -11.32 -4.90
N GLY A 189 1.49 -12.17 -5.90
CA GLY A 189 0.26 -12.80 -6.33
C GLY A 189 0.44 -13.73 -7.52
N SER A 190 -0.68 -14.21 -8.03
CA SER A 190 -0.74 -15.02 -9.25
C SER A 190 -1.14 -14.16 -10.44
N LEU A 191 -0.34 -14.14 -11.50
CA LEU A 191 -0.70 -13.45 -12.74
C LEU A 191 -1.96 -14.11 -13.34
N VAL A 192 -2.84 -13.29 -13.88
CA VAL A 192 -4.03 -13.73 -14.62
C VAL A 192 -3.73 -13.56 -16.11
N GLU A 193 -3.83 -14.67 -16.84
CA GLU A 193 -3.65 -14.73 -18.30
C GLU A 193 -4.86 -14.15 -19.06
#